data_e0e6c01ee5a736a73aea5ec1602ce568
#
_entry.id   e0e6c01ee5a736a73aea5ec1602ce568
#
_cell.length_a   1.000
_cell.length_b   1.000
_cell.length_c   1.000
_cell.angle_alpha   90.00
_cell.angle_beta   90.00
_cell.angle_gamma   90.00
#
_symmetry.space_group_name_H-M   'P 1'
#
loop_
_entity.id
_entity.type
_entity.pdbx_description
1 polymer ?
#
loop_
_entity_poly.entity_id
_entity_poly.type
_entity_poly.pdbx_seq_one_letter_code
_entity_poly.pdbx_strand_id
1 'polypeptide(L)'
;AVLKLKKYVAFKRHKMRFNRRNLYIRDKSRCQYCNSKLTFTAFTIDHIIPKSAKGKTNWTNCVAACKFCNAKKANKPLRLSGLKLQKPPTVPYKTIRYDLYFLKNIHSEWNFYIS
;
A
#
# COMPACT_ATOMS: atom_id res chain seq x y z
N ALA A 1 34.09 -14.55 -6.88
CA ALA A 1 33.72 -14.10 -5.54
C ALA A 1 32.60 -13.03 -5.58
N VAL A 2 32.76 -12.04 -6.45
CA VAL A 2 31.78 -10.97 -6.58
C VAL A 2 30.45 -11.51 -7.11
N LEU A 3 30.50 -12.43 -8.06
CA LEU A 3 29.30 -13.05 -8.62
C LEU A 3 28.56 -13.88 -7.58
N LYS A 4 29.28 -14.60 -6.75
CA LYS A 4 28.67 -15.35 -5.65
C LYS A 4 27.96 -14.44 -4.68
N LEU A 5 28.57 -13.30 -4.39
CA LEU A 5 27.97 -12.32 -3.48
C LEU A 5 26.69 -11.77 -4.04
N LYS A 6 26.65 -11.43 -5.31
CA LYS A 6 25.43 -10.93 -5.96
C LYS A 6 24.31 -11.97 -5.94
N LYS A 7 24.62 -13.22 -6.23
CA LYS A 7 23.64 -14.29 -6.17
C LYS A 7 23.09 -14.44 -4.75
N TYR A 8 23.99 -14.41 -3.77
CA TYR A 8 23.60 -14.53 -2.38
C TYR A 8 22.63 -13.42 -1.96
N VAL A 9 22.95 -12.19 -2.33
CA VAL A 9 22.08 -11.04 -2.01
C VAL A 9 20.74 -11.18 -2.70
N ALA A 10 20.71 -11.64 -3.97
CA ALA A 10 19.47 -11.81 -4.70
C ALA A 10 18.54 -12.83 -4.04
N PHE A 11 19.09 -13.87 -3.41
CA PHE A 11 18.29 -14.88 -2.72
C PHE A 11 17.83 -14.45 -1.33
N LYS A 12 18.31 -13.32 -0.82
CA LYS A 12 17.95 -12.81 0.50
C LYS A 12 16.81 -11.81 0.48
N ARG A 13 15.98 -11.84 -0.55
CA ARG A 13 14.80 -10.99 -0.61
C ARG A 13 13.76 -11.49 0.39
N HIS A 14 13.24 -10.56 1.19
CA HIS A 14 12.20 -10.84 2.17
C HIS A 14 10.95 -10.07 1.83
N LYS A 15 9.79 -10.69 2.03
CA LYS A 15 8.52 -10.00 1.90
C LYS A 15 8.45 -8.90 2.95
N MET A 16 7.92 -7.75 2.55
CA MET A 16 7.65 -6.68 3.49
C MET A 16 6.55 -7.12 4.45
N ARG A 17 6.70 -6.77 5.72
CA ARG A 17 5.65 -7.00 6.69
C ARG A 17 4.43 -6.16 6.32
N PHE A 18 3.24 -6.75 6.43
CA PHE A 18 2.01 -6.01 6.15
C PHE A 18 1.71 -5.07 7.31
N ASN A 19 1.73 -3.79 7.05
CA ASN A 19 1.33 -2.75 8.00
C ASN A 19 0.93 -1.50 7.22
N ARG A 20 0.39 -0.52 7.93
CA ARG A 20 -0.08 0.71 7.32
C ARG A 20 1.03 1.45 6.58
N ARG A 21 2.21 1.56 7.19
CA ARG A 21 3.35 2.23 6.58
C ARG A 21 3.74 1.58 5.24
N ASN A 22 3.90 0.27 5.25
CA ASN A 22 4.37 -0.45 4.06
C ASN A 22 3.32 -0.48 2.96
N LEU A 23 2.03 -0.52 3.33
CA LEU A 23 0.96 -0.43 2.35
C LEU A 23 0.96 0.93 1.65
N TYR A 24 1.14 1.99 2.42
CA TYR A 24 1.22 3.36 1.89
C TYR A 24 2.34 3.48 0.86
N ILE A 25 3.51 2.89 1.15
CA ILE A 25 4.66 2.91 0.25
C ILE A 25 4.39 2.08 -1.00
N ARG A 26 3.86 0.86 -0.84
CA ARG A 26 3.56 -0.01 -1.99
C ARG A 26 2.66 0.70 -2.99
N ASP A 27 1.63 1.37 -2.49
CA ASP A 27 0.64 2.02 -3.33
C ASP A 27 1.04 3.44 -3.72
N LYS A 28 2.28 3.83 -3.42
CA LYS A 28 2.90 5.10 -3.83
C LYS A 28 2.09 6.33 -3.42
N SER A 29 1.49 6.27 -2.24
CA SER A 29 0.70 7.37 -1.67
C SER A 29 -0.50 7.74 -2.53
N ARG A 30 -1.03 6.81 -3.30
CA ARG A 30 -2.17 7.05 -4.18
C ARG A 30 -3.32 6.11 -3.88
N CYS A 31 -4.54 6.64 -3.97
CA CYS A 31 -5.72 5.79 -3.91
C CYS A 31 -5.70 4.82 -5.09
N GLN A 32 -5.85 3.54 -4.81
CA GLN A 32 -5.77 2.52 -5.86
C GLN A 32 -7.02 2.45 -6.73
N TYR A 33 -8.06 3.20 -6.38
CA TYR A 33 -9.27 3.29 -7.18
C TYR A 33 -9.31 4.56 -8.03
N CYS A 34 -9.14 5.73 -7.42
CA CYS A 34 -9.26 7.00 -8.13
C CYS A 34 -7.93 7.70 -8.42
N ASN A 35 -6.82 7.15 -7.93
CA ASN A 35 -5.47 7.68 -8.12
C ASN A 35 -5.22 9.04 -7.46
N SER A 36 -6.08 9.50 -6.57
CA SER A 36 -5.83 10.73 -5.82
C SER A 36 -4.70 10.55 -4.83
N LYS A 37 -3.96 11.61 -4.56
CA LYS A 37 -2.86 11.56 -3.61
C LYS A 37 -3.40 11.42 -2.19
N LEU A 38 -2.74 10.56 -1.41
CA LEU A 38 -3.12 10.27 -0.03
C LEU A 38 -2.05 10.80 0.93
N THR A 39 -2.48 11.22 2.11
CA THR A 39 -1.56 11.52 3.20
C THR A 39 -1.49 10.30 4.11
N PHE A 40 -0.35 10.10 4.73
CA PHE A 40 -0.14 8.94 5.61
C PHE A 40 -1.12 8.94 6.79
N THR A 41 -1.45 10.11 7.31
CA THR A 41 -2.32 10.23 8.47
C THR A 41 -3.80 10.03 8.15
N ALA A 42 -4.22 10.25 6.90
CA ALA A 42 -5.62 10.29 6.54
C ALA A 42 -6.09 9.17 5.63
N PHE A 43 -5.19 8.40 5.01
CA PHE A 43 -5.63 7.37 4.09
C PHE A 43 -6.27 6.18 4.82
N THR A 44 -7.06 5.42 4.09
CA THR A 44 -7.75 4.25 4.63
C THR A 44 -7.22 2.99 3.98
N ILE A 45 -7.36 1.89 4.70
CA ILE A 45 -7.02 0.55 4.17
C ILE A 45 -8.33 -0.13 3.80
N ASP A 46 -8.49 -0.44 2.53
CA ASP A 46 -9.70 -1.09 2.04
C ASP A 46 -9.44 -2.56 1.74
N HIS A 47 -10.40 -3.40 2.13
CA HIS A 47 -10.37 -4.83 1.81
C HIS A 47 -11.16 -5.04 0.53
N ILE A 48 -10.48 -5.51 -0.53
CA ILE A 48 -11.13 -5.74 -1.83
C ILE A 48 -12.28 -6.72 -1.66
N ILE A 49 -12.00 -7.86 -1.02
CA ILE A 49 -13.04 -8.74 -0.53
C ILE A 49 -13.31 -8.32 0.90
N PRO A 50 -14.51 -7.83 1.23
CA PRO A 50 -14.80 -7.30 2.56
C PRO A 50 -14.59 -8.34 3.66
N LYS A 51 -14.26 -7.88 4.85
CA LYS A 51 -14.15 -8.76 6.02
C LYS A 51 -15.45 -9.53 6.26
N SER A 52 -16.59 -8.90 6.02
CA SER A 52 -17.91 -9.54 6.15
C SER A 52 -18.07 -10.70 5.19
N ALA A 53 -17.33 -10.73 4.09
CA ALA A 53 -17.32 -11.82 3.12
C ALA A 53 -16.06 -12.69 3.27
N LYS A 54 -15.48 -12.71 4.47
CA LYS A 54 -14.29 -13.49 4.82
C LYS A 54 -13.02 -13.04 4.11
N GLY A 55 -12.95 -11.77 3.72
CA GLY A 55 -11.74 -11.20 3.15
C GLY A 55 -10.63 -11.13 4.17
N LYS A 56 -9.42 -11.50 3.76
CA LYS A 56 -8.25 -11.51 4.63
C LYS A 56 -7.53 -10.18 4.61
N THR A 57 -6.81 -9.89 5.69
CA THR A 57 -5.95 -8.72 5.78
C THR A 57 -4.55 -9.13 5.33
N ASN A 58 -4.27 -8.95 4.05
CA ASN A 58 -2.98 -9.30 3.48
C ASN A 58 -2.69 -8.45 2.24
N TRP A 59 -1.51 -8.63 1.67
CA TRP A 59 -1.04 -7.83 0.54
C TRP A 59 -1.91 -7.96 -0.72
N THR A 60 -2.51 -9.11 -0.93
CA THR A 60 -3.27 -9.36 -2.15
C THR A 60 -4.74 -8.95 -2.04
N ASN A 61 -5.20 -8.64 -0.84
CA ASN A 61 -6.59 -8.24 -0.62
C ASN A 61 -6.78 -6.83 -0.08
N CYS A 62 -5.71 -6.14 0.29
CA CYS A 62 -5.81 -4.81 0.86
C CYS A 62 -5.12 -3.78 -0.01
N VAL A 63 -5.72 -2.61 -0.12
CA VAL A 63 -5.17 -1.49 -0.89
C VAL A 63 -5.36 -0.19 -0.13
N ALA A 64 -4.51 0.78 -0.43
CA ALA A 64 -4.68 2.13 0.09
C ALA A 64 -5.79 2.83 -0.69
N ALA A 65 -6.70 3.48 0.01
CA ALA A 65 -7.83 4.14 -0.60
C ALA A 65 -8.11 5.47 0.10
N CYS A 66 -8.70 6.41 -0.64
CA CYS A 66 -9.19 7.62 -0.03
C CYS A 66 -10.52 7.35 0.69
N LYS A 67 -10.89 8.24 1.60
CA LYS A 67 -12.13 8.07 2.36
C LYS A 67 -13.35 7.99 1.45
N PHE A 68 -13.34 8.76 0.38
CA PHE A 68 -14.46 8.80 -0.57
C PHE A 68 -14.66 7.45 -1.25
N CYS A 69 -13.60 6.88 -1.82
CA CYS A 69 -13.69 5.59 -2.48
C CYS A 69 -14.01 4.47 -1.52
N ASN A 70 -13.42 4.51 -0.32
CA ASN A 70 -13.69 3.52 0.70
C ASN A 70 -15.16 3.54 1.12
N ALA A 71 -15.72 4.74 1.32
CA ALA A 71 -17.13 4.88 1.67
C ALA A 71 -18.04 4.41 0.52
N LYS A 72 -17.68 4.72 -0.71
CA LYS A 72 -18.45 4.30 -1.88
C LYS A 72 -18.48 2.78 -2.02
N LYS A 73 -17.34 2.14 -1.77
CA LYS A 73 -17.27 0.69 -1.85
C LYS A 73 -18.01 0.02 -0.70
N ALA A 74 -17.86 0.56 0.52
CA ALA A 74 -18.46 0.00 1.73
C ALA A 74 -18.17 -1.50 1.86
N ASN A 75 -19.18 -2.32 2.16
CA ASN A 75 -19.04 -3.77 2.31
C ASN A 75 -19.35 -4.53 1.02
N LYS A 76 -19.39 -3.83 -0.10
CA LYS A 76 -19.72 -4.48 -1.38
C LYS A 76 -18.47 -5.12 -1.98
N PRO A 77 -18.62 -6.21 -2.73
CA PRO A 77 -17.51 -6.69 -3.56
C PRO A 77 -17.18 -5.65 -4.62
N LEU A 78 -15.92 -5.68 -5.07
CA LEU A 78 -15.44 -4.67 -6.00
C LEU A 78 -16.32 -4.52 -7.25
N ARG A 79 -16.76 -5.66 -7.82
CA ARG A 79 -17.58 -5.66 -9.04
C ARG A 79 -18.91 -4.93 -8.88
N LEU A 80 -19.43 -4.85 -7.65
CA LEU A 80 -20.71 -4.18 -7.37
C LEU A 80 -20.55 -2.75 -6.89
N SER A 81 -19.32 -2.33 -6.63
CA SER A 81 -19.05 -1.01 -6.07
C SER A 81 -18.98 0.10 -7.12
N GLY A 82 -18.83 -0.26 -8.37
CA GLY A 82 -18.59 0.72 -9.44
C GLY A 82 -17.18 1.24 -9.51
N LEU A 83 -16.29 0.74 -8.65
CA LEU A 83 -14.89 1.14 -8.61
C LEU A 83 -14.04 0.15 -9.39
N LYS A 84 -12.90 0.62 -9.89
CA LYS A 84 -11.93 -0.23 -10.57
C LYS A 84 -10.55 -0.02 -9.95
N LEU A 85 -9.82 -1.12 -9.76
CA LEU A 85 -8.43 -1.04 -9.35
C LEU A 85 -7.55 -0.57 -10.50
N GLN A 86 -6.61 0.32 -10.19
CA GLN A 86 -5.64 0.78 -11.18
C GLN A 86 -4.70 -0.35 -11.62
N LYS A 87 -4.38 -1.24 -10.69
CA LYS A 87 -3.53 -2.39 -10.94
C LYS A 87 -3.80 -3.46 -9.88
N PRO A 88 -3.48 -4.73 -10.16
CA PRO A 88 -3.63 -5.78 -9.16
C PRO A 88 -2.71 -5.53 -7.96
N PRO A 89 -3.18 -5.79 -6.73
CA PRO A 89 -2.34 -5.63 -5.56
C PRO A 89 -1.25 -6.72 -5.52
N THR A 90 -0.03 -6.30 -5.23
CA THR A 90 1.13 -7.19 -5.22
C THR A 90 1.79 -7.24 -3.86
N VAL A 91 2.58 -8.30 -3.63
CA VAL A 91 3.37 -8.43 -2.42
C VAL A 91 4.72 -7.73 -2.63
N PRO A 92 5.03 -6.68 -1.83
CA PRO A 92 6.32 -6.02 -1.97
C PRO A 92 7.41 -6.76 -1.23
N TYR A 93 8.66 -6.55 -1.67
CA TYR A 93 9.83 -7.12 -1.02
C TYR A 93 10.66 -6.00 -0.41
N LYS A 94 11.32 -6.29 0.71
CA LYS A 94 12.10 -5.31 1.44
C LYS A 94 13.24 -4.78 0.57
N THR A 95 13.28 -3.45 0.39
CA THR A 95 14.35 -2.77 -0.34
C THR A 95 14.60 -1.44 0.33
N ILE A 96 15.79 -0.89 0.11
CA ILE A 96 16.13 0.43 0.65
C ILE A 96 15.24 1.53 0.06
N ARG A 97 14.68 1.30 -1.13
CA ARG A 97 13.76 2.25 -1.77
C ARG A 97 12.53 2.53 -0.93
N TYR A 98 12.00 1.50 -0.26
CA TYR A 98 10.80 1.66 0.55
C TYR A 98 11.06 2.59 1.73
N ASP A 99 12.19 2.43 2.39
CA ASP A 99 12.53 3.27 3.54
C ASP A 99 12.75 4.71 3.11
N LEU A 100 13.47 4.94 2.01
CA LEU A 100 13.71 6.28 1.50
C LEU A 100 12.44 6.95 1.05
N TYR A 101 11.56 6.21 0.38
CA TYR A 101 10.28 6.75 -0.06
C TYR A 101 9.43 7.19 1.12
N PHE A 102 9.34 6.35 2.13
CA PHE A 102 8.56 6.67 3.32
C PHE A 102 9.08 7.92 4.02
N LEU A 103 10.39 7.99 4.24
CA LEU A 103 10.99 9.15 4.89
C LEU A 103 10.73 10.44 4.13
N LYS A 104 10.84 10.39 2.80
CA LYS A 104 10.59 11.56 1.97
C LYS A 104 9.16 12.07 2.11
N ASN A 105 8.20 11.17 2.06
CA ASN A 105 6.78 11.56 2.08
C ASN A 105 6.30 11.96 3.46
N ILE A 106 6.71 11.23 4.50
CA ILE A 106 6.33 11.56 5.88
C ILE A 106 7.02 12.85 6.34
N HIS A 107 8.27 13.05 5.94
CA HIS A 107 9.00 14.23 6.33
C HIS A 107 8.32 15.51 5.84
N SER A 108 7.78 15.52 4.63
CA SER A 108 7.07 16.69 4.13
C SER A 108 5.77 16.95 4.92
N GLU A 109 5.08 15.92 5.38
CA GLU A 109 3.92 16.08 6.26
C GLU A 109 4.32 16.60 7.64
N TRP A 110 5.42 16.09 8.17
CA TRP A 110 5.91 16.50 9.48
C TRP A 110 6.38 17.95 9.49
N ASN A 111 7.00 18.40 8.43
CA ASN A 111 7.41 19.78 8.31
C ASN A 111 6.23 20.73 8.44
N PHE A 112 5.07 20.32 7.99
CA PHE A 112 3.85 21.09 8.14
C PHE A 112 3.48 21.30 9.61
N TYR A 113 3.71 20.29 10.44
CA TYR A 113 3.36 20.37 11.86
C TYR A 113 4.43 21.02 12.73
N ILE A 114 5.68 20.99 12.30
CA ILE A 114 6.79 21.51 13.05
C ILE A 114 6.98 23.02 12.83
N SER A 115 6.67 23.47 11.64
CA SER A 115 6.80 24.88 11.29
C SER A 115 5.61 25.69 11.80
#